data_83eeddf4194f08ef508886ca2a1f292c
#
_entry.id   83eeddf4194f08ef508886ca2a1f292c
#
_cell.length_a   1.000
_cell.length_b   1.000
_cell.length_c   1.000
_cell.angle_alpha   90.00
_cell.angle_beta   90.00
_cell.angle_gamma   90.00
#
_symmetry.space_group_name_H-M   'P 1'
#
loop_
_entity.id
_entity.type
_entity.pdbx_description
1 polymer ?
#
loop_
_entity_poly.entity_id
_entity_poly.type
_entity_poly.pdbx_seq_one_letter_code
_entity_poly.pdbx_strand_id
1 'polypeptide(L)'
;EDLKNFQSERLRNITSYVYKNCPVYRQKFDAAGIGPDDVRRIEDIVKLPFTTKEDMRDNYPFGLFSVPSRHVSTIHVSSGTTGNPTLVGYTKDDIALWSDVVARALCCAGAEPGDRLQNAYGYGFFTGGLGLHYGAMALGLTVIPISSGQTKRQLKIMQDLQPRILSCTPSYALYIAEEAREMGLDPRQSSWEIGIFGAEPWSEAMRRDIEAELNISATDIYGLSEIIGPGVSQECTYKDGLHVFSDVFYPEIIDPVTNEPVPEGADGELVITTLTKQAIPLIRYRTRDIVSINTAPCRCGRTCPRLSKIKGRTDDMIVVKGINVFPSQIEGVLMEIDGVGHQYQIVVDRKSHGLDEVEVLVEVEESIFSDEVKVLGELQRRIKEQIDAVLSVGAKVTLVEPKTIERSMGKAKRLIDKRIL
;
A
#
# COMPACT_ATOMS: atom_id res chain seq x y z
N GLU A 1 26.41 -13.02 0.96
CA GLU A 1 27.19 -12.82 2.21
C GLU A 1 27.43 -11.33 2.47
N ASP A 2 27.85 -10.55 1.50
CA ASP A 2 28.12 -9.10 1.64
C ASP A 2 26.89 -8.31 2.11
N LEU A 3 25.70 -8.59 1.56
CA LEU A 3 24.47 -7.93 1.98
C LEU A 3 24.13 -8.24 3.46
N LYS A 4 24.28 -9.49 3.89
CA LYS A 4 24.03 -9.87 5.29
C LYS A 4 24.99 -9.21 6.26
N ASN A 5 26.26 -9.09 5.89
CA ASN A 5 27.26 -8.39 6.69
C ASN A 5 26.92 -6.89 6.83
N PHE A 6 26.52 -6.27 5.72
CA PHE A 6 26.08 -4.89 5.67
C PHE A 6 24.80 -4.64 6.50
N GLN A 7 23.82 -5.52 6.37
CA GLN A 7 22.60 -5.48 7.19
C GLN A 7 22.92 -5.67 8.68
N SER A 8 23.86 -6.56 9.01
CA SER A 8 24.29 -6.82 10.40
C SER A 8 24.96 -5.58 11.01
N GLU A 9 25.80 -4.88 10.26
CA GLU A 9 26.41 -3.62 10.68
C GLU A 9 25.34 -2.54 10.93
N ARG A 10 24.43 -2.36 9.98
CA ARG A 10 23.32 -1.40 10.08
C ARG A 10 22.39 -1.71 11.25
N LEU A 11 22.06 -3.00 11.47
CA LEU A 11 21.24 -3.42 12.61
C LEU A 11 21.88 -3.08 13.95
N ARG A 12 23.20 -3.37 14.12
CA ARG A 12 23.94 -2.97 15.32
C ARG A 12 23.90 -1.47 15.54
N ASN A 13 24.14 -0.71 14.49
CA ASN A 13 24.18 0.75 14.55
C ASN A 13 22.82 1.32 14.93
N ILE A 14 21.74 0.87 14.29
CA ILE A 14 20.39 1.39 14.57
C ILE A 14 19.90 0.97 15.94
N THR A 15 20.21 -0.27 16.40
CA THR A 15 19.85 -0.75 17.72
C THR A 15 20.51 0.08 18.81
N SER A 16 21.82 0.34 18.69
CA SER A 16 22.56 1.22 19.60
C SER A 16 22.03 2.65 19.55
N TYR A 17 21.68 3.13 18.36
CA TYR A 17 21.17 4.49 18.16
C TYR A 17 19.82 4.70 18.85
N VAL A 18 18.84 3.79 18.65
CA VAL A 18 17.53 3.94 19.27
C VAL A 18 17.59 3.74 20.78
N TYR A 19 18.40 2.80 21.28
CA TYR A 19 18.61 2.59 22.70
C TYR A 19 19.14 3.83 23.40
N LYS A 20 20.10 4.54 22.77
CA LYS A 20 20.71 5.76 23.30
C LYS A 20 19.75 6.95 23.25
N ASN A 21 19.00 7.12 22.15
CA ASN A 21 18.33 8.38 21.83
C ASN A 21 16.80 8.34 22.00
N CYS A 22 16.18 7.16 22.13
CA CYS A 22 14.74 7.02 22.30
C CYS A 22 14.41 6.31 23.62
N PRO A 23 13.86 7.02 24.63
CA PRO A 23 13.51 6.41 25.92
C PRO A 23 12.53 5.23 25.80
N VAL A 24 11.59 5.27 24.87
CA VAL A 24 10.62 4.20 24.64
C VAL A 24 11.32 2.91 24.23
N TYR A 25 12.25 2.96 23.28
CA TYR A 25 13.02 1.78 22.87
C TYR A 25 13.91 1.27 23.98
N ARG A 26 14.55 2.15 24.76
CA ARG A 26 15.33 1.74 25.92
C ARG A 26 14.47 0.94 26.91
N GLN A 27 13.31 1.46 27.27
CA GLN A 27 12.40 0.77 28.18
C GLN A 27 11.94 -0.59 27.63
N LYS A 28 11.63 -0.67 26.33
CA LYS A 28 11.23 -1.94 25.68
C LYS A 28 12.38 -2.96 25.71
N PHE A 29 13.61 -2.53 25.44
CA PHE A 29 14.79 -3.40 25.42
C PHE A 29 15.13 -3.88 26.83
N ASP A 30 15.14 -2.97 27.80
CA ASP A 30 15.40 -3.29 29.21
C ASP A 30 14.34 -4.27 29.75
N ALA A 31 13.05 -4.06 29.40
CA ALA A 31 11.96 -4.98 29.78
C ALA A 31 12.09 -6.37 29.14
N ALA A 32 12.69 -6.46 27.95
CA ALA A 32 12.99 -7.73 27.28
C ALA A 32 14.32 -8.36 27.76
N GLY A 33 15.07 -7.67 28.62
CA GLY A 33 16.38 -8.13 29.09
C GLY A 33 17.46 -8.14 28.00
N ILE A 34 17.36 -7.26 26.99
CA ILE A 34 18.22 -7.21 25.81
C ILE A 34 18.92 -5.85 25.75
N GLY A 35 20.24 -5.88 25.61
CA GLY A 35 21.04 -4.69 25.34
C GLY A 35 21.51 -4.62 23.88
N PRO A 36 22.02 -3.45 23.43
CA PRO A 36 22.59 -3.31 22.08
C PRO A 36 23.72 -4.31 21.77
N ASP A 37 24.49 -4.73 22.78
CA ASP A 37 25.61 -5.67 22.62
C ASP A 37 25.18 -7.12 22.35
N ASP A 38 23.91 -7.44 22.60
CA ASP A 38 23.32 -8.76 22.33
C ASP A 38 22.94 -8.94 20.85
N VAL A 39 22.97 -7.83 20.05
CA VAL A 39 22.66 -7.80 18.63
C VAL A 39 23.97 -7.68 17.85
N ARG A 40 24.45 -8.82 17.31
CA ARG A 40 25.74 -8.87 16.61
C ARG A 40 25.61 -9.10 15.11
N ARG A 41 24.57 -9.77 14.68
CA ARG A 41 24.30 -10.13 13.29
C ARG A 41 22.81 -9.97 12.99
N ILE A 42 22.46 -9.98 11.71
CA ILE A 42 21.09 -9.69 11.29
C ILE A 42 20.09 -10.71 11.83
N GLU A 43 20.49 -11.96 12.01
CA GLU A 43 19.66 -13.03 12.58
C GLU A 43 19.27 -12.78 14.04
N ASP A 44 20.01 -11.92 14.76
CA ASP A 44 19.69 -11.58 16.15
C ASP A 44 18.47 -10.64 16.26
N ILE A 45 17.96 -10.14 15.13
CA ILE A 45 16.78 -9.26 15.09
C ILE A 45 15.57 -9.84 15.79
N VAL A 46 15.39 -11.16 15.74
CA VAL A 46 14.27 -11.86 16.36
C VAL A 46 14.23 -11.74 17.89
N LYS A 47 15.36 -11.37 18.52
CA LYS A 47 15.45 -11.10 19.95
C LYS A 47 14.82 -9.75 20.33
N LEU A 48 14.75 -8.81 19.40
CA LEU A 48 14.27 -7.46 19.64
C LEU A 48 12.74 -7.44 19.76
N PRO A 49 12.17 -6.61 20.65
CA PRO A 49 10.74 -6.46 20.79
C PRO A 49 10.11 -5.81 19.55
N PHE A 50 8.87 -6.16 19.27
CA PHE A 50 8.08 -5.53 18.21
C PHE A 50 7.71 -4.08 18.54
N THR A 51 7.60 -3.28 17.50
CA THR A 51 6.94 -1.97 17.53
C THR A 51 5.59 -2.07 16.84
N THR A 52 4.57 -1.45 17.42
CA THR A 52 3.21 -1.48 16.88
C THR A 52 2.69 -0.07 16.61
N LYS A 53 1.54 0.03 15.96
CA LYS A 53 0.86 1.30 15.71
C LYS A 53 0.38 1.93 17.03
N GLU A 54 0.04 1.11 18.01
CA GLU A 54 -0.33 1.51 19.36
C GLU A 54 0.86 2.20 20.05
N ASP A 55 2.07 1.64 19.95
CA ASP A 55 3.27 2.30 20.48
C ASP A 55 3.44 3.74 19.93
N MET A 56 3.13 3.94 18.63
CA MET A 56 3.22 5.27 18.03
C MET A 56 2.13 6.22 18.56
N ARG A 57 0.93 5.73 18.78
CA ARG A 57 -0.21 6.53 19.30
C ARG A 57 -0.05 6.88 20.77
N ASP A 58 0.40 5.92 21.58
CA ASP A 58 0.59 6.10 23.03
C ASP A 58 1.73 7.06 23.33
N ASN A 59 2.69 7.16 22.42
CA ASN A 59 3.82 8.08 22.52
C ASN A 59 3.69 9.34 21.67
N TYR A 60 2.45 9.68 21.25
CA TYR A 60 2.15 10.90 20.52
C TYR A 60 2.42 12.15 21.40
N PRO A 61 2.96 13.26 20.87
CA PRO A 61 3.38 13.40 19.48
C PRO A 61 4.86 13.02 19.20
N PHE A 62 5.76 13.09 20.19
CA PHE A 62 7.21 13.04 19.94
C PHE A 62 7.95 11.93 20.71
N GLY A 63 7.25 11.03 21.41
CA GLY A 63 7.90 10.05 22.28
C GLY A 63 8.79 9.03 21.55
N LEU A 64 8.53 8.75 20.27
CA LEU A 64 9.36 7.86 19.45
C LEU A 64 10.44 8.58 18.63
N PHE A 65 10.55 9.91 18.75
CA PHE A 65 11.60 10.64 18.05
C PHE A 65 12.97 10.37 18.70
N SER A 66 13.92 10.04 17.86
CA SER A 66 15.32 9.77 18.24
C SER A 66 16.24 10.97 17.98
N VAL A 67 15.68 12.10 17.55
CA VAL A 67 16.38 13.37 17.33
C VAL A 67 15.65 14.53 18.01
N PRO A 68 16.36 15.58 18.42
CA PRO A 68 15.73 16.83 18.84
C PRO A 68 14.90 17.47 17.74
N SER A 69 13.78 18.13 18.08
CA SER A 69 12.84 18.75 17.12
C SER A 69 13.50 19.70 16.13
N ARG A 70 14.58 20.39 16.51
CA ARG A 70 15.34 21.29 15.61
C ARG A 70 16.01 20.56 14.42
N HIS A 71 16.15 19.24 14.48
CA HIS A 71 16.72 18.42 13.39
C HIS A 71 15.64 17.79 12.52
N VAL A 72 14.37 17.96 12.86
CA VAL A 72 13.24 17.49 12.06
C VAL A 72 12.96 18.53 10.97
N SER A 73 13.03 18.11 9.71
CA SER A 73 12.85 18.97 8.55
C SER A 73 11.40 18.99 8.07
N THR A 74 10.67 17.86 8.20
CA THR A 74 9.24 17.77 7.88
C THR A 74 8.55 16.75 8.77
N ILE A 75 7.26 16.96 8.96
CA ILE A 75 6.37 16.07 9.71
C ILE A 75 5.20 15.71 8.83
N HIS A 76 4.91 14.42 8.74
CA HIS A 76 3.74 13.88 8.08
C HIS A 76 2.83 13.21 9.12
N VAL A 77 1.56 13.08 8.76
CA VAL A 77 0.54 12.50 9.63
C VAL A 77 -0.24 11.47 8.83
N SER A 78 -0.36 10.25 9.35
CA SER A 78 -1.25 9.26 8.75
C SER A 78 -2.69 9.50 9.22
N SER A 79 -3.65 9.30 8.31
CA SER A 79 -5.08 9.40 8.64
C SER A 79 -5.51 8.21 9.51
N GLY A 80 -5.41 8.38 10.82
CA GLY A 80 -6.08 7.47 11.77
C GLY A 80 -7.56 7.85 11.87
N THR A 81 -8.47 6.91 11.65
CA THR A 81 -9.92 7.15 11.78
C THR A 81 -10.37 7.22 13.23
N THR A 82 -9.56 6.78 14.19
CA THR A 82 -9.89 6.74 15.64
C THR A 82 -8.66 7.05 16.48
N GLY A 83 -8.78 7.99 17.41
CA GLY A 83 -7.74 8.35 18.38
C GLY A 83 -6.67 9.31 17.84
N ASN A 84 -5.49 9.36 18.52
CA ASN A 84 -4.37 10.18 18.09
C ASN A 84 -3.86 9.73 16.72
N PRO A 85 -3.58 10.65 15.78
CA PRO A 85 -3.01 10.30 14.50
C PRO A 85 -1.58 9.77 14.67
N THR A 86 -1.12 8.95 13.73
CA THR A 86 0.28 8.53 13.69
C THR A 86 1.11 9.65 13.06
N LEU A 87 2.05 10.18 13.82
CA LEU A 87 2.94 11.26 13.40
C LEU A 87 4.29 10.71 13.04
N VAL A 88 4.81 11.09 11.87
CA VAL A 88 6.13 10.67 11.37
C VAL A 88 6.97 11.88 11.00
N GLY A 89 8.21 11.90 11.47
CA GLY A 89 9.16 12.97 11.21
C GLY A 89 10.32 12.49 10.33
N TYR A 90 10.93 13.43 9.63
CA TYR A 90 12.09 13.19 8.77
C TYR A 90 13.17 14.23 9.05
N THR A 91 14.41 13.80 9.18
CA THR A 91 15.59 14.67 9.10
C THR A 91 15.89 15.00 7.63
N LYS A 92 16.90 15.85 7.39
CA LYS A 92 17.42 16.06 6.02
C LYS A 92 17.96 14.77 5.41
N ASP A 93 18.65 13.97 6.23
CA ASP A 93 19.22 12.69 5.79
C ASP A 93 18.12 11.66 5.52
N ASP A 94 17.04 11.65 6.32
CA ASP A 94 15.88 10.81 6.05
C ASP A 94 15.19 11.18 4.72
N ILE A 95 15.10 12.48 4.38
CA ILE A 95 14.57 12.94 3.09
C ILE A 95 15.51 12.51 1.95
N ALA A 96 16.81 12.61 2.13
CA ALA A 96 17.77 12.15 1.12
C ALA A 96 17.69 10.64 0.91
N LEU A 97 17.58 9.86 1.99
CA LEU A 97 17.36 8.42 1.95
C LEU A 97 16.06 8.07 1.22
N TRP A 98 14.97 8.76 1.56
CA TRP A 98 13.66 8.57 0.92
C TRP A 98 13.71 8.89 -0.57
N SER A 99 14.38 9.98 -0.94
CA SER A 99 14.60 10.35 -2.34
C SER A 99 15.35 9.25 -3.11
N ASP A 100 16.39 8.66 -2.51
CA ASP A 100 17.18 7.60 -3.11
C ASP A 100 16.35 6.31 -3.32
N VAL A 101 15.65 5.83 -2.28
CA VAL A 101 14.84 4.59 -2.42
C VAL A 101 13.69 4.76 -3.42
N VAL A 102 13.07 5.94 -3.49
CA VAL A 102 12.03 6.21 -4.49
C VAL A 102 12.62 6.36 -5.89
N ALA A 103 13.79 6.97 -6.06
CA ALA A 103 14.50 7.00 -7.34
C ALA A 103 14.79 5.57 -7.84
N ARG A 104 15.26 4.68 -6.95
CA ARG A 104 15.44 3.25 -7.26
C ARG A 104 14.13 2.55 -7.63
N ALA A 105 13.02 2.90 -6.95
CA ALA A 105 11.71 2.38 -7.26
C ALA A 105 11.25 2.79 -8.68
N LEU A 106 11.43 4.05 -9.03
CA LEU A 106 11.12 4.59 -10.36
C LEU A 106 11.96 3.88 -11.46
N CYS A 107 13.28 3.72 -11.24
CA CYS A 107 14.13 2.92 -12.14
C CYS A 107 13.68 1.46 -12.24
N CYS A 108 13.19 0.89 -11.13
CA CYS A 108 12.69 -0.49 -11.13
C CYS A 108 11.48 -0.64 -12.05
N ALA A 109 10.60 0.35 -12.08
CA ALA A 109 9.43 0.42 -12.95
C ALA A 109 9.76 0.78 -14.43
N GLY A 110 11.01 1.15 -14.74
CA GLY A 110 11.45 1.47 -16.09
C GLY A 110 11.51 2.96 -16.41
N ALA A 111 11.48 3.82 -15.39
CA ALA A 111 11.69 5.26 -15.57
C ALA A 111 13.17 5.58 -15.83
N GLU A 112 13.41 6.58 -16.68
CA GLU A 112 14.75 7.02 -17.08
C GLU A 112 14.92 8.53 -16.84
N PRO A 113 16.15 9.02 -16.57
CA PRO A 113 16.42 10.46 -16.49
C PRO A 113 15.92 11.21 -17.73
N GLY A 114 15.26 12.35 -17.49
CA GLY A 114 14.64 13.16 -18.54
C GLY A 114 13.17 12.85 -18.79
N ASP A 115 12.62 11.75 -18.27
CA ASP A 115 11.19 11.48 -18.31
C ASP A 115 10.38 12.56 -17.58
N ARG A 116 9.09 12.67 -17.94
CA ARG A 116 8.12 13.49 -17.23
C ARG A 116 7.18 12.61 -16.42
N LEU A 117 7.07 12.88 -15.12
CA LEU A 117 6.16 12.22 -14.19
C LEU A 117 4.96 13.13 -13.89
N GLN A 118 3.75 12.70 -14.25
CA GLN A 118 2.52 13.28 -13.75
C GLN A 118 2.20 12.64 -12.40
N ASN A 119 2.43 13.41 -11.32
CA ASN A 119 2.20 12.93 -9.97
C ASN A 119 0.81 13.33 -9.49
N ALA A 120 -0.12 12.39 -9.61
CA ALA A 120 -1.51 12.55 -9.22
C ALA A 120 -1.82 11.96 -7.82
N TYR A 121 -0.82 11.69 -7.01
CA TYR A 121 -1.00 11.48 -5.56
C TYR A 121 -1.21 12.80 -4.84
N GLY A 122 -2.02 12.76 -3.76
CA GLY A 122 -2.25 13.94 -2.92
C GLY A 122 -0.98 14.45 -2.27
N TYR A 123 -0.80 15.77 -2.32
CA TYR A 123 0.21 16.50 -1.55
C TYR A 123 -0.41 16.98 -0.22
N GLY A 124 0.37 17.08 0.82
CA GLY A 124 -0.10 17.49 2.15
C GLY A 124 0.46 16.58 3.24
N PHE A 125 -0.38 16.16 4.18
CA PHE A 125 0.08 15.30 5.28
C PHE A 125 0.49 13.89 4.85
N PHE A 126 -0.03 13.40 3.72
CA PHE A 126 0.34 12.11 3.16
C PHE A 126 1.75 12.11 2.60
N THR A 127 2.41 10.96 2.71
CA THR A 127 3.77 10.77 2.20
C THR A 127 3.82 10.49 0.69
N GLY A 128 2.71 10.00 0.09
CA GLY A 128 2.69 9.51 -1.30
C GLY A 128 3.15 10.54 -2.32
N GLY A 129 2.51 11.72 -2.36
CA GLY A 129 2.83 12.77 -3.33
C GLY A 129 4.26 13.30 -3.19
N LEU A 130 4.68 13.63 -1.97
CA LEU A 130 6.02 14.17 -1.71
C LEU A 130 7.11 13.15 -1.92
N GLY A 131 6.90 11.87 -1.52
CA GLY A 131 7.91 10.84 -1.73
C GLY A 131 8.23 10.61 -3.21
N LEU A 132 7.19 10.46 -4.04
CA LEU A 132 7.38 10.35 -5.49
C LEU A 132 8.00 11.61 -6.10
N HIS A 133 7.62 12.79 -5.61
CA HIS A 133 8.20 14.06 -6.04
C HIS A 133 9.72 14.10 -5.80
N TYR A 134 10.15 13.83 -4.57
CA TYR A 134 11.56 13.88 -4.22
C TYR A 134 12.38 12.81 -4.97
N GLY A 135 11.88 11.59 -5.05
CA GLY A 135 12.56 10.51 -5.78
C GLY A 135 12.66 10.76 -7.27
N ALA A 136 11.61 11.29 -7.88
CA ALA A 136 11.62 11.65 -9.28
C ALA A 136 12.64 12.75 -9.58
N MET A 137 12.69 13.80 -8.75
CA MET A 137 13.71 14.85 -8.88
C MET A 137 15.13 14.29 -8.70
N ALA A 138 15.33 13.39 -7.73
CA ALA A 138 16.63 12.75 -7.50
C ALA A 138 17.07 11.87 -8.67
N LEU A 139 16.14 11.25 -9.37
CA LEU A 139 16.42 10.49 -10.60
C LEU A 139 16.66 11.39 -11.82
N GLY A 140 16.32 12.67 -11.75
CA GLY A 140 16.43 13.61 -12.89
C GLY A 140 15.21 13.64 -13.80
N LEU A 141 14.04 13.32 -13.25
CA LEU A 141 12.76 13.47 -13.95
C LEU A 141 12.21 14.90 -13.81
N THR A 142 11.40 15.31 -14.79
CA THR A 142 10.56 16.50 -14.64
C THR A 142 9.26 16.13 -13.95
N VAL A 143 9.01 16.65 -12.76
CA VAL A 143 7.78 16.37 -12.00
C VAL A 143 6.70 17.38 -12.33
N ILE A 144 5.50 16.88 -12.65
CA ILE A 144 4.27 17.65 -12.79
C ILE A 144 3.44 17.39 -11.51
N PRO A 145 3.51 18.28 -10.50
CA PRO A 145 2.94 18.05 -9.17
C PRO A 145 1.45 18.44 -9.14
N ILE A 146 0.63 17.77 -9.93
CA ILE A 146 -0.77 18.14 -10.14
C ILE A 146 -1.66 17.79 -8.94
N SER A 147 -1.21 16.87 -8.07
CA SER A 147 -1.98 16.33 -6.94
C SER A 147 -3.17 15.46 -7.39
N SER A 148 -3.90 14.88 -6.44
CA SER A 148 -5.11 14.11 -6.72
C SER A 148 -6.31 15.02 -7.03
N GLY A 149 -7.30 14.48 -7.73
CA GLY A 149 -8.52 15.19 -8.08
C GLY A 149 -8.42 16.06 -9.33
N GLN A 150 -9.45 16.86 -9.57
CA GLN A 150 -9.58 17.71 -10.77
C GLN A 150 -9.33 16.92 -12.07
N THR A 151 -9.99 15.79 -12.26
CA THR A 151 -9.66 14.78 -13.27
C THR A 151 -9.62 15.32 -14.70
N LYS A 152 -10.52 16.25 -15.05
CA LYS A 152 -10.47 16.97 -16.35
C LYS A 152 -9.17 17.73 -16.55
N ARG A 153 -8.63 18.31 -15.47
CA ARG A 153 -7.34 18.99 -15.51
C ARG A 153 -6.17 18.01 -15.65
N GLN A 154 -6.28 16.82 -15.05
CA GLN A 154 -5.29 15.74 -15.24
C GLN A 154 -5.15 15.41 -16.73
N LEU A 155 -6.27 15.21 -17.42
CA LEU A 155 -6.31 14.90 -18.84
C LEU A 155 -5.80 16.06 -19.72
N LYS A 156 -6.16 17.29 -19.39
CA LYS A 156 -5.64 18.48 -20.09
C LYS A 156 -4.11 18.57 -19.96
N ILE A 157 -3.56 18.38 -18.77
CA ILE A 157 -2.12 18.42 -18.53
C ILE A 157 -1.41 17.27 -19.25
N MET A 158 -2.02 16.08 -19.28
CA MET A 158 -1.51 14.95 -20.06
C MET A 158 -1.37 15.32 -21.55
N GLN A 159 -2.40 15.94 -22.14
CA GLN A 159 -2.35 16.38 -23.55
C GLN A 159 -1.31 17.46 -23.79
N ASP A 160 -1.21 18.46 -22.90
CA ASP A 160 -0.34 19.61 -23.09
C ASP A 160 1.15 19.29 -22.85
N LEU A 161 1.44 18.49 -21.81
CA LEU A 161 2.81 18.24 -21.33
C LEU A 161 3.36 16.86 -21.70
N GLN A 162 2.53 15.97 -22.24
CA GLN A 162 2.92 14.63 -22.70
C GLN A 162 3.81 13.88 -21.69
N PRO A 163 3.36 13.66 -20.43
CA PRO A 163 4.12 12.89 -19.45
C PRO A 163 4.15 11.41 -19.84
N ARG A 164 5.32 10.77 -19.71
CA ARG A 164 5.50 9.35 -19.96
C ARG A 164 5.04 8.50 -18.78
N ILE A 165 5.07 9.08 -17.56
CA ILE A 165 4.82 8.35 -16.32
C ILE A 165 3.59 8.95 -15.62
N LEU A 166 2.65 8.07 -15.22
CA LEU A 166 1.52 8.40 -14.34
C LEU A 166 1.72 7.74 -12.98
N SER A 167 1.55 8.49 -11.89
CA SER A 167 1.49 7.93 -10.55
C SER A 167 0.23 8.36 -9.83
N CYS A 168 -0.55 7.39 -9.36
CA CYS A 168 -1.79 7.60 -8.60
C CYS A 168 -2.22 6.29 -7.91
N THR A 169 -3.37 6.28 -7.23
CA THR A 169 -3.97 5.03 -6.77
C THR A 169 -4.55 4.25 -7.95
N PRO A 170 -4.59 2.90 -7.91
CA PRO A 170 -5.14 2.08 -8.98
C PRO A 170 -6.60 2.45 -9.33
N SER A 171 -7.43 2.64 -8.32
CA SER A 171 -8.84 3.06 -8.53
C SER A 171 -8.96 4.42 -9.20
N TYR A 172 -8.04 5.34 -8.93
CA TYR A 172 -8.03 6.65 -9.59
C TYR A 172 -7.56 6.58 -11.04
N ALA A 173 -6.66 5.63 -11.38
CA ALA A 173 -6.26 5.39 -12.77
C ALA A 173 -7.46 4.97 -13.64
N LEU A 174 -8.29 4.06 -13.15
CA LEU A 174 -9.54 3.66 -13.83
C LEU A 174 -10.53 4.83 -13.94
N TYR A 175 -10.65 5.65 -12.89
CA TYR A 175 -11.49 6.84 -12.93
C TYR A 175 -11.00 7.87 -13.96
N ILE A 176 -9.68 8.04 -14.11
CA ILE A 176 -9.12 8.90 -15.16
C ILE A 176 -9.49 8.38 -16.56
N ALA A 177 -9.47 7.06 -16.78
CA ALA A 177 -9.87 6.44 -18.04
C ALA A 177 -11.39 6.64 -18.33
N GLU A 178 -12.22 6.47 -17.31
CA GLU A 178 -13.68 6.73 -17.39
C GLU A 178 -13.95 8.18 -17.81
N GLU A 179 -13.34 9.14 -17.11
CA GLU A 179 -13.51 10.57 -17.39
C GLU A 179 -12.97 10.98 -18.78
N ALA A 180 -11.88 10.33 -19.23
CA ALA A 180 -11.35 10.58 -20.58
C ALA A 180 -12.39 10.21 -21.65
N ARG A 181 -13.04 9.06 -21.51
CA ARG A 181 -14.11 8.65 -22.45
C ARG A 181 -15.30 9.61 -22.42
N GLU A 182 -15.70 10.07 -21.24
CA GLU A 182 -16.77 11.07 -21.11
C GLU A 182 -16.44 12.39 -21.82
N MET A 183 -15.16 12.75 -21.86
CA MET A 183 -14.68 13.91 -22.61
C MET A 183 -14.49 13.65 -24.12
N GLY A 184 -14.81 12.42 -24.60
CA GLY A 184 -14.61 12.03 -26.00
C GLY A 184 -13.16 11.75 -26.37
N LEU A 185 -12.28 11.51 -25.39
CA LEU A 185 -10.89 11.13 -25.58
C LEU A 185 -10.75 9.60 -25.53
N ASP A 186 -9.88 9.04 -26.37
CA ASP A 186 -9.46 7.65 -26.22
C ASP A 186 -8.31 7.58 -25.20
N PRO A 187 -8.51 7.05 -23.99
CA PRO A 187 -7.48 7.03 -22.95
C PRO A 187 -6.25 6.19 -23.36
N ARG A 188 -6.39 5.24 -24.29
CA ARG A 188 -5.29 4.41 -24.80
C ARG A 188 -4.31 5.19 -25.68
N GLN A 189 -4.72 6.39 -26.17
CA GLN A 189 -3.87 7.28 -26.93
C GLN A 189 -3.17 8.34 -26.06
N SER A 190 -3.18 8.12 -24.72
CA SER A 190 -2.42 8.97 -23.80
C SER A 190 -0.91 8.84 -24.06
N SER A 191 -0.15 9.80 -23.54
CA SER A 191 1.31 9.75 -23.56
C SER A 191 1.91 8.85 -22.46
N TRP A 192 1.09 8.35 -21.56
CA TRP A 192 1.55 7.51 -20.47
C TRP A 192 1.95 6.11 -20.97
N GLU A 193 3.16 5.69 -20.61
CA GLU A 193 3.69 4.36 -20.89
C GLU A 193 3.91 3.55 -19.61
N ILE A 194 4.20 4.26 -18.50
CA ILE A 194 4.54 3.67 -17.20
C ILE A 194 3.55 4.14 -16.15
N GLY A 195 2.89 3.19 -15.48
CA GLY A 195 2.04 3.43 -14.33
C GLY A 195 2.72 2.99 -13.04
N ILE A 196 2.72 3.86 -12.02
CA ILE A 196 3.24 3.58 -10.69
C ILE A 196 2.09 3.74 -9.72
N PHE A 197 1.50 2.60 -9.34
CA PHE A 197 0.27 2.53 -8.58
C PHE A 197 0.50 1.92 -7.19
N GLY A 198 -0.29 2.32 -6.21
CA GLY A 198 -0.19 1.81 -4.85
C GLY A 198 -1.06 2.60 -3.88
N ALA A 199 -0.72 2.55 -2.60
CA ALA A 199 -1.46 3.13 -1.48
C ALA A 199 -2.79 2.44 -1.15
N GLU A 200 -3.27 1.53 -1.97
CA GLU A 200 -4.40 0.65 -1.73
C GLU A 200 -4.10 -0.75 -2.29
N PRO A 201 -4.67 -1.84 -1.71
CA PRO A 201 -4.61 -3.15 -2.32
C PRO A 201 -5.30 -3.14 -3.69
N TRP A 202 -4.81 -3.93 -4.63
CA TRP A 202 -5.41 -4.09 -5.94
C TRP A 202 -5.05 -5.44 -6.56
N SER A 203 -6.00 -6.00 -7.32
CA SER A 203 -5.91 -7.34 -7.90
C SER A 203 -5.15 -7.36 -9.23
N GLU A 204 -4.78 -8.57 -9.69
CA GLU A 204 -4.23 -8.74 -11.05
C GLU A 204 -5.31 -8.48 -12.13
N ALA A 205 -6.58 -8.71 -11.82
CA ALA A 205 -7.67 -8.35 -12.71
C ALA A 205 -7.71 -6.82 -12.91
N MET A 206 -7.70 -6.03 -11.81
CA MET A 206 -7.63 -4.57 -11.89
C MET A 206 -6.37 -4.09 -12.65
N ARG A 207 -5.24 -4.80 -12.53
CA ARG A 207 -4.04 -4.49 -13.34
C ARG A 207 -4.35 -4.62 -14.83
N ARG A 208 -4.93 -5.77 -15.23
CA ARG A 208 -5.29 -6.01 -16.63
C ARG A 208 -6.22 -4.93 -17.17
N ASP A 209 -7.19 -4.50 -16.36
CA ASP A 209 -8.13 -3.46 -16.73
C ASP A 209 -7.42 -2.10 -16.91
N ILE A 210 -6.58 -1.69 -15.97
CA ILE A 210 -5.79 -0.45 -16.07
C ILE A 210 -4.91 -0.48 -17.33
N GLU A 211 -4.22 -1.59 -17.59
CA GLU A 211 -3.35 -1.75 -18.75
C GLU A 211 -4.12 -1.72 -20.07
N ALA A 212 -5.30 -2.36 -20.11
CA ALA A 212 -6.17 -2.34 -21.28
C ALA A 212 -6.78 -0.97 -21.55
N GLU A 213 -7.20 -0.27 -20.49
CA GLU A 213 -7.87 1.03 -20.57
C GLU A 213 -6.93 2.18 -20.93
N LEU A 214 -5.71 2.17 -20.38
CA LEU A 214 -4.75 3.27 -20.54
C LEU A 214 -3.59 2.93 -21.48
N ASN A 215 -3.48 1.68 -21.96
CA ASN A 215 -2.34 1.19 -22.73
C ASN A 215 -0.98 1.48 -22.05
N ILE A 216 -0.90 1.24 -20.74
CA ILE A 216 0.21 1.59 -19.85
C ILE A 216 0.77 0.32 -19.20
N SER A 217 2.07 0.27 -18.90
CA SER A 217 2.62 -0.81 -18.06
C SER A 217 2.42 -0.48 -16.58
N ALA A 218 1.50 -1.17 -15.92
CA ALA A 218 1.13 -0.91 -14.53
C ALA A 218 2.01 -1.69 -13.56
N THR A 219 2.70 -0.99 -12.65
CA THR A 219 3.55 -1.57 -11.60
C THR A 219 3.09 -1.13 -10.22
N ASP A 220 3.29 -2.01 -9.23
CA ASP A 220 2.91 -1.77 -7.83
C ASP A 220 4.08 -1.18 -7.05
N ILE A 221 3.80 -0.12 -6.26
CA ILE A 221 4.71 0.49 -5.31
C ILE A 221 4.15 0.35 -3.90
N TYR A 222 4.91 -0.28 -3.01
CA TYR A 222 4.53 -0.44 -1.62
C TYR A 222 5.33 0.47 -0.69
N GLY A 223 4.63 0.93 0.31
CA GLY A 223 5.19 1.66 1.44
C GLY A 223 4.10 2.15 2.38
N LEU A 224 4.51 2.57 3.56
CA LEU A 224 3.65 3.14 4.58
C LEU A 224 4.34 4.33 5.24
N SER A 225 3.56 5.32 5.64
CA SER A 225 4.08 6.57 6.22
C SER A 225 4.98 6.32 7.42
N GLU A 226 4.64 5.34 8.24
CA GLU A 226 5.38 4.98 9.45
C GLU A 226 6.82 4.57 9.14
N ILE A 227 7.03 3.81 8.06
CA ILE A 227 8.37 3.36 7.65
C ILE A 227 9.13 4.49 6.95
N ILE A 228 8.65 4.93 5.79
CA ILE A 228 9.27 6.04 5.05
C ILE A 228 8.29 6.70 4.05
N GLY A 229 7.12 6.14 3.82
CA GLY A 229 6.23 6.47 2.72
C GLY A 229 6.41 5.49 1.56
N PRO A 230 6.12 5.86 0.29
CA PRO A 230 6.40 5.02 -0.87
C PRO A 230 7.90 4.73 -1.00
N GLY A 231 8.24 3.60 -1.62
CA GLY A 231 9.62 3.22 -1.89
C GLY A 231 10.23 2.24 -0.88
N VAL A 232 9.43 1.53 -0.10
CA VAL A 232 9.90 0.37 0.69
C VAL A 232 10.18 -0.80 -0.23
N SER A 233 9.26 -1.06 -1.16
CA SER A 233 9.43 -2.04 -2.22
C SER A 233 8.69 -1.63 -3.49
N GLN A 234 9.11 -2.19 -4.64
CA GLN A 234 8.61 -1.85 -5.97
C GLN A 234 8.66 -3.05 -6.90
N GLU A 235 7.63 -3.25 -7.70
CA GLU A 235 7.68 -4.18 -8.83
C GLU A 235 8.62 -3.68 -9.93
N CYS A 236 9.30 -4.62 -10.57
CA CYS A 236 10.01 -4.33 -11.79
C CYS A 236 9.12 -4.57 -13.03
N THR A 237 9.65 -4.31 -14.22
CA THR A 237 8.94 -4.52 -15.48
C THR A 237 8.48 -5.95 -15.74
N TYR A 238 9.03 -6.95 -15.02
CA TYR A 238 8.58 -8.34 -15.06
C TYR A 238 7.38 -8.63 -14.16
N LYS A 239 7.01 -7.72 -13.24
CA LYS A 239 5.84 -7.83 -12.36
C LYS A 239 5.76 -9.13 -11.55
N ASP A 240 6.92 -9.65 -11.15
CA ASP A 240 7.06 -10.89 -10.39
C ASP A 240 7.41 -10.59 -8.92
N GLY A 241 6.50 -9.88 -8.24
CA GLY A 241 6.64 -9.43 -6.85
C GLY A 241 7.42 -8.11 -6.70
N LEU A 242 7.29 -7.53 -5.50
CA LEU A 242 7.83 -6.22 -5.15
C LEU A 242 9.23 -6.36 -4.54
N HIS A 243 10.24 -5.87 -5.22
CA HIS A 243 11.64 -5.86 -4.77
C HIS A 243 11.80 -4.97 -3.53
N VAL A 244 12.20 -5.55 -2.41
CA VAL A 244 12.51 -4.81 -1.18
C VAL A 244 13.89 -4.18 -1.26
N PHE A 245 14.02 -2.91 -0.96
CA PHE A 245 15.33 -2.26 -0.82
C PHE A 245 15.98 -2.66 0.50
N SER A 246 16.43 -3.92 0.56
CA SER A 246 16.82 -4.64 1.77
C SER A 246 18.16 -4.20 2.38
N ASP A 247 18.85 -3.30 1.72
CA ASP A 247 19.95 -2.53 2.32
C ASP A 247 19.44 -1.47 3.31
N VAL A 248 18.21 -0.97 3.13
CA VAL A 248 17.56 0.07 3.96
C VAL A 248 16.49 -0.52 4.88
N PHE A 249 15.72 -1.48 4.39
CA PHE A 249 14.59 -2.07 5.10
C PHE A 249 14.78 -3.59 5.23
N TYR A 250 14.73 -4.09 6.46
CA TYR A 250 14.80 -5.52 6.69
C TYR A 250 13.39 -6.09 6.90
N PRO A 251 12.91 -6.94 5.98
CA PRO A 251 11.61 -7.57 6.10
C PRO A 251 11.72 -8.90 6.87
N GLU A 252 10.76 -9.15 7.74
CA GLU A 252 10.46 -10.45 8.35
C GLU A 252 9.02 -10.80 8.02
N ILE A 253 8.71 -12.08 7.85
CA ILE A 253 7.35 -12.59 7.71
C ILE A 253 7.06 -13.48 8.91
N ILE A 254 6.03 -13.14 9.68
CA ILE A 254 5.70 -13.85 10.92
C ILE A 254 4.25 -14.36 10.90
N ASP A 255 4.00 -15.42 11.64
CA ASP A 255 2.64 -15.79 11.99
C ASP A 255 2.04 -14.74 12.93
N PRO A 256 0.89 -14.10 12.58
CA PRO A 256 0.34 -13.01 13.36
C PRO A 256 -0.17 -13.40 14.76
N VAL A 257 -0.36 -14.71 15.02
CA VAL A 257 -0.85 -15.25 16.29
C VAL A 257 0.31 -15.68 17.19
N THR A 258 1.23 -16.50 16.66
CA THR A 258 2.37 -17.04 17.43
C THR A 258 3.54 -16.06 17.50
N ASN A 259 3.61 -15.09 16.58
CA ASN A 259 4.71 -14.14 16.37
C ASN A 259 6.03 -14.80 15.93
N GLU A 260 5.99 -16.06 15.53
CA GLU A 260 7.16 -16.80 15.05
C GLU A 260 7.35 -16.59 13.54
N PRO A 261 8.60 -16.60 13.04
CA PRO A 261 8.86 -16.55 11.61
C PRO A 261 8.20 -17.69 10.87
N VAL A 262 7.61 -17.42 9.70
CA VAL A 262 7.07 -18.46 8.83
C VAL A 262 8.09 -18.90 7.77
N PRO A 263 7.96 -20.12 7.21
CA PRO A 263 8.81 -20.57 6.11
C PRO A 263 8.74 -19.65 4.89
N GLU A 264 9.82 -19.58 4.11
CA GLU A 264 9.84 -18.84 2.84
C GLU A 264 8.72 -19.31 1.91
N GLY A 265 8.02 -18.36 1.30
CA GLY A 265 6.86 -18.58 0.43
C GLY A 265 5.54 -18.76 1.18
N ALA A 266 5.54 -18.98 2.47
CA ALA A 266 4.31 -19.00 3.27
C ALA A 266 3.81 -17.58 3.53
N ASP A 267 2.48 -17.46 3.68
CA ASP A 267 1.83 -16.20 4.01
C ASP A 267 1.98 -15.89 5.51
N GLY A 268 2.24 -14.63 5.81
CA GLY A 268 2.31 -14.13 7.17
C GLY A 268 2.27 -12.61 7.24
N GLU A 269 2.28 -12.07 8.43
CA GLU A 269 2.33 -10.62 8.65
C GLU A 269 3.72 -10.09 8.34
N LEU A 270 3.79 -9.05 7.52
CA LEU A 270 5.01 -8.33 7.23
C LEU A 270 5.44 -7.49 8.45
N VAL A 271 6.68 -7.69 8.87
CA VAL A 271 7.35 -6.88 9.88
C VAL A 271 8.56 -6.21 9.23
N ILE A 272 8.74 -4.91 9.47
CA ILE A 272 9.81 -4.15 8.85
C ILE A 272 10.66 -3.48 9.93
N THR A 273 11.99 -3.61 9.79
CA THR A 273 12.96 -2.81 10.53
C THR A 273 13.62 -1.81 9.60
N THR A 274 13.58 -0.51 9.97
CA THR A 274 14.32 0.54 9.26
C THR A 274 15.79 0.52 9.73
N LEU A 275 16.72 0.23 8.83
CA LEU A 275 18.14 0.07 9.20
C LEU A 275 18.92 1.39 9.30
N THR A 276 18.37 2.50 8.77
CA THR A 276 19.14 3.76 8.63
C THR A 276 18.35 5.04 8.92
N LYS A 277 17.03 4.94 9.19
CA LYS A 277 16.19 6.12 9.47
C LYS A 277 16.59 6.78 10.79
N GLN A 278 16.60 8.12 10.84
CA GLN A 278 17.12 8.87 11.98
C GLN A 278 16.02 9.46 12.87
N ALA A 279 15.00 10.11 12.29
CA ALA A 279 14.03 10.85 13.10
C ALA A 279 13.15 9.91 13.94
N ILE A 280 12.57 8.91 13.32
CA ILE A 280 11.75 7.87 13.94
C ILE A 280 12.17 6.53 13.34
N PRO A 281 13.26 5.92 13.80
CA PRO A 281 13.58 4.55 13.41
C PRO A 281 12.52 3.60 13.96
N LEU A 282 12.15 2.60 13.17
CA LEU A 282 11.22 1.57 13.62
C LEU A 282 11.93 0.21 13.64
N ILE A 283 11.95 -0.41 14.81
CA ILE A 283 12.52 -1.74 15.04
C ILE A 283 11.38 -2.74 15.08
N ARG A 284 11.41 -3.74 14.18
CA ARG A 284 10.41 -4.81 14.06
C ARG A 284 8.97 -4.27 14.07
N TYR A 285 8.70 -3.31 13.17
CA TYR A 285 7.37 -2.70 13.08
C TYR A 285 6.37 -3.65 12.43
N ARG A 286 5.30 -3.97 13.14
CA ARG A 286 4.19 -4.79 12.65
C ARG A 286 3.31 -3.97 11.72
N THR A 287 3.37 -4.27 10.42
CA THR A 287 2.62 -3.51 9.41
C THR A 287 1.15 -3.88 9.33
N ARG A 288 0.80 -5.05 9.82
CA ARG A 288 -0.51 -5.72 9.66
C ARG A 288 -0.80 -6.19 8.25
N ASP A 289 0.08 -5.99 7.28
CA ASP A 289 -0.10 -6.45 5.90
C ASP A 289 0.29 -7.93 5.78
N ILE A 290 -0.55 -8.72 5.11
CA ILE A 290 -0.29 -10.15 4.85
C ILE A 290 0.37 -10.30 3.49
N VAL A 291 1.56 -10.89 3.49
CA VAL A 291 2.37 -11.16 2.30
C VAL A 291 3.12 -12.47 2.44
N SER A 292 3.72 -12.92 1.34
CA SER A 292 4.81 -13.91 1.37
C SER A 292 6.09 -13.29 0.83
N ILE A 293 7.25 -13.91 1.11
CA ILE A 293 8.56 -13.47 0.63
C ILE A 293 9.19 -14.54 -0.27
N ASN A 294 9.85 -14.09 -1.34
CA ASN A 294 10.61 -14.91 -2.28
C ASN A 294 12.03 -14.36 -2.39
N THR A 295 13.04 -15.18 -2.08
CA THR A 295 14.46 -14.80 -2.09
C THR A 295 15.19 -15.22 -3.37
N ALA A 296 14.54 -15.95 -4.27
CA ALA A 296 15.13 -16.34 -5.54
C ALA A 296 15.45 -15.11 -6.43
N PRO A 297 16.55 -15.13 -7.22
CA PRO A 297 16.86 -14.04 -8.14
C PRO A 297 15.72 -13.78 -9.13
N CYS A 298 15.42 -12.50 -9.38
CA CYS A 298 14.45 -12.12 -10.39
C CYS A 298 15.02 -12.16 -11.80
N ARG A 299 14.18 -12.41 -12.81
CA ARG A 299 14.54 -12.32 -14.23
C ARG A 299 15.08 -10.95 -14.64
N CYS A 300 14.78 -9.90 -13.89
CA CYS A 300 15.33 -8.55 -14.09
C CYS A 300 16.82 -8.42 -13.66
N GLY A 301 17.43 -9.48 -13.13
CA GLY A 301 18.80 -9.51 -12.64
C GLY A 301 18.99 -9.05 -11.18
N ARG A 302 17.95 -8.52 -10.53
CA ARG A 302 18.02 -8.13 -9.11
C ARG A 302 17.98 -9.35 -8.21
N THR A 303 18.77 -9.31 -7.14
CA THR A 303 18.92 -10.39 -6.15
C THR A 303 18.30 -10.06 -4.79
N CYS A 304 17.72 -8.86 -4.62
CA CYS A 304 16.99 -8.51 -3.41
C CYS A 304 15.70 -9.33 -3.29
N PRO A 305 15.24 -9.64 -2.06
CA PRO A 305 14.00 -10.38 -1.84
C PRO A 305 12.81 -9.62 -2.40
N ARG A 306 11.78 -10.36 -2.76
CA ARG A 306 10.53 -9.82 -3.30
C ARG A 306 9.37 -10.22 -2.39
N LEU A 307 8.51 -9.26 -2.10
CA LEU A 307 7.22 -9.52 -1.46
C LEU A 307 6.18 -9.90 -2.52
N SER A 308 5.25 -10.76 -2.17
CA SER A 308 4.02 -10.88 -2.95
C SER A 308 3.23 -9.57 -2.91
N LYS A 309 2.21 -9.44 -3.74
CA LYS A 309 1.18 -8.41 -3.52
C LYS A 309 0.57 -8.57 -2.11
N ILE A 310 0.09 -7.45 -1.58
CA ILE A 310 -0.63 -7.45 -0.30
C ILE A 310 -1.92 -8.23 -0.47
N LYS A 311 -2.05 -9.33 0.28
CA LYS A 311 -3.21 -10.23 0.23
C LYS A 311 -4.37 -9.77 1.10
N GLY A 312 -4.09 -8.90 2.06
CA GLY A 312 -5.03 -8.32 3.01
C GLY A 312 -4.30 -7.73 4.20
N ARG A 313 -5.07 -7.24 5.16
CA ARG A 313 -4.52 -6.70 6.42
C ARG A 313 -5.19 -7.39 7.60
N THR A 314 -4.43 -7.68 8.65
CA THR A 314 -4.98 -8.29 9.86
C THR A 314 -5.93 -7.37 10.62
N ASP A 315 -5.79 -6.05 10.45
CA ASP A 315 -6.67 -5.02 11.06
C ASP A 315 -7.85 -4.58 10.18
N ASP A 316 -7.85 -4.91 8.89
CA ASP A 316 -9.00 -4.75 7.97
C ASP A 316 -9.86 -6.03 7.92
N MET A 317 -9.43 -7.07 8.62
CA MET A 317 -10.16 -8.32 8.74
C MET A 317 -11.48 -8.10 9.49
N ILE A 318 -12.57 -8.48 8.86
CA ILE A 318 -13.89 -8.42 9.46
C ILE A 318 -14.23 -9.81 9.99
N VAL A 319 -14.56 -9.91 11.26
CA VAL A 319 -15.12 -11.16 11.80
C VAL A 319 -16.64 -11.12 11.58
N VAL A 320 -17.15 -12.03 10.76
CA VAL A 320 -18.57 -12.18 10.47
C VAL A 320 -19.00 -13.59 10.85
N LYS A 321 -19.90 -13.72 11.80
CA LYS A 321 -20.36 -15.03 12.31
C LYS A 321 -19.20 -15.97 12.70
N GLY A 322 -18.11 -15.42 13.25
CA GLY A 322 -16.92 -16.18 13.65
C GLY A 322 -15.97 -16.56 12.51
N ILE A 323 -16.19 -16.08 11.30
CA ILE A 323 -15.34 -16.29 10.13
C ILE A 323 -14.60 -15.01 9.78
N ASN A 324 -13.31 -15.12 9.49
CA ASN A 324 -12.47 -14.02 9.06
C ASN A 324 -12.71 -13.71 7.59
N VAL A 325 -13.15 -12.50 7.28
CA VAL A 325 -13.43 -12.00 5.92
C VAL A 325 -12.49 -10.85 5.62
N PHE A 326 -11.77 -10.93 4.51
CA PHE A 326 -10.92 -9.86 4.02
C PHE A 326 -11.58 -9.16 2.82
N PRO A 327 -11.68 -7.82 2.80
CA PRO A 327 -12.22 -7.07 1.66
C PRO A 327 -11.56 -7.42 0.32
N SER A 328 -10.25 -7.72 0.32
CA SER A 328 -9.51 -8.14 -0.86
C SER A 328 -9.97 -9.46 -1.48
N GLN A 329 -10.56 -10.36 -0.70
CA GLN A 329 -11.15 -11.60 -1.22
C GLN A 329 -12.40 -11.30 -2.05
N ILE A 330 -13.22 -10.37 -1.58
CA ILE A 330 -14.43 -9.92 -2.31
C ILE A 330 -14.03 -9.21 -3.60
N GLU A 331 -13.02 -8.33 -3.53
CA GLU A 331 -12.49 -7.67 -4.73
C GLU A 331 -12.02 -8.66 -5.78
N GLY A 332 -11.23 -9.66 -5.35
CA GLY A 332 -10.72 -10.69 -6.26
C GLY A 332 -11.83 -11.42 -7.01
N VAL A 333 -12.95 -11.71 -6.34
CA VAL A 333 -14.11 -12.33 -6.96
C VAL A 333 -14.81 -11.38 -7.94
N LEU A 334 -15.06 -10.14 -7.52
CA LEU A 334 -15.81 -9.16 -8.32
C LEU A 334 -15.11 -8.84 -9.64
N MET A 335 -13.79 -8.66 -9.60
CA MET A 335 -12.99 -8.28 -10.77
C MET A 335 -12.81 -9.43 -11.80
N GLU A 336 -13.19 -10.66 -11.48
CA GLU A 336 -13.16 -11.80 -12.41
C GLU A 336 -14.52 -12.06 -13.08
N ILE A 337 -15.53 -11.23 -12.79
CA ILE A 337 -16.91 -11.44 -13.32
C ILE A 337 -17.22 -10.39 -14.37
N ASP A 338 -17.41 -10.81 -15.62
CA ASP A 338 -17.84 -9.95 -16.71
C ASP A 338 -19.18 -9.24 -16.37
N GLY A 339 -19.25 -7.96 -16.65
CA GLY A 339 -20.41 -7.11 -16.41
C GLY A 339 -20.46 -6.45 -15.04
N VAL A 340 -19.46 -6.70 -14.21
CA VAL A 340 -19.25 -6.00 -12.94
C VAL A 340 -18.41 -4.76 -13.19
N GLY A 341 -18.90 -3.59 -12.75
CA GLY A 341 -18.13 -2.36 -12.77
C GLY A 341 -17.00 -2.35 -11.72
N HIS A 342 -16.04 -1.46 -11.89
CA HIS A 342 -14.87 -1.36 -10.99
C HIS A 342 -15.18 -0.79 -9.61
N GLN A 343 -16.42 -0.39 -9.35
CA GLN A 343 -16.83 0.22 -8.08
C GLN A 343 -17.71 -0.73 -7.30
N TYR A 344 -17.28 -0.98 -6.07
CA TYR A 344 -18.03 -1.81 -5.11
C TYR A 344 -17.86 -1.26 -3.70
N GLN A 345 -18.74 -1.62 -2.80
CA GLN A 345 -18.69 -1.26 -1.39
C GLN A 345 -19.19 -2.43 -0.53
N ILE A 346 -18.45 -2.73 0.51
CA ILE A 346 -18.78 -3.76 1.49
C ILE A 346 -19.38 -3.08 2.71
N VAL A 347 -20.61 -3.41 3.04
CA VAL A 347 -21.32 -2.89 4.21
C VAL A 347 -21.49 -4.04 5.19
N VAL A 348 -20.98 -3.85 6.41
CA VAL A 348 -21.20 -4.79 7.50
C VAL A 348 -22.12 -4.15 8.52
N ASP A 349 -23.20 -4.84 8.87
CA ASP A 349 -24.21 -4.35 9.79
C ASP A 349 -24.62 -5.45 10.78
N ARG A 350 -25.23 -5.04 11.89
CA ARG A 350 -25.77 -5.96 12.90
C ARG A 350 -27.26 -5.72 13.04
N LYS A 351 -28.07 -6.66 12.56
CA LYS A 351 -29.52 -6.56 12.68
C LYS A 351 -30.02 -6.76 14.11
N SER A 352 -31.28 -6.42 14.31
CA SER A 352 -32.00 -6.46 15.58
C SER A 352 -31.96 -7.80 16.32
N HIS A 353 -31.55 -8.90 15.65
CA HIS A 353 -31.37 -10.22 16.25
C HIS A 353 -29.91 -10.58 16.60
N GLY A 354 -28.99 -9.59 16.56
CA GLY A 354 -27.59 -9.79 16.97
C GLY A 354 -26.69 -10.54 15.99
N LEU A 355 -27.18 -10.88 14.80
CA LEU A 355 -26.37 -11.53 13.76
C LEU A 355 -25.77 -10.48 12.80
N ASP A 356 -24.47 -10.63 12.56
CA ASP A 356 -23.77 -9.82 11.58
C ASP A 356 -24.19 -10.20 10.16
N GLU A 357 -24.44 -9.19 9.32
CA GLU A 357 -24.73 -9.33 7.89
C GLU A 357 -23.67 -8.58 7.08
N VAL A 358 -23.28 -9.21 5.98
CA VAL A 358 -22.43 -8.58 4.95
C VAL A 358 -23.29 -8.30 3.74
N GLU A 359 -23.31 -7.05 3.30
CA GLU A 359 -23.89 -6.65 2.03
C GLU A 359 -22.79 -6.09 1.12
N VAL A 360 -22.74 -6.58 -0.11
CA VAL A 360 -21.82 -6.11 -1.14
C VAL A 360 -22.63 -5.35 -2.16
N LEU A 361 -22.41 -4.03 -2.20
CA LEU A 361 -22.98 -3.16 -3.25
C LEU A 361 -22.02 -3.21 -4.43
N VAL A 362 -22.54 -3.50 -5.62
CA VAL A 362 -21.72 -3.68 -6.82
C VAL A 362 -22.32 -2.84 -7.95
N GLU A 363 -21.53 -1.92 -8.50
CA GLU A 363 -21.93 -1.24 -9.73
C GLU A 363 -21.85 -2.21 -10.91
N VAL A 364 -22.81 -2.13 -11.79
CA VAL A 364 -22.82 -2.87 -13.06
C VAL A 364 -22.31 -1.97 -14.18
N GLU A 365 -21.77 -2.60 -15.24
CA GLU A 365 -21.40 -1.85 -16.44
C GLU A 365 -22.63 -1.24 -17.13
N GLU A 366 -22.48 -0.07 -17.76
CA GLU A 366 -23.56 0.62 -18.48
C GLU A 366 -24.17 -0.26 -19.58
N SER A 367 -23.35 -1.12 -20.22
CA SER A 367 -23.78 -2.05 -21.26
C SER A 367 -24.77 -3.09 -20.78
N ILE A 368 -24.73 -3.48 -19.52
CA ILE A 368 -25.59 -4.51 -18.93
C ILE A 368 -26.81 -3.88 -18.26
N PHE A 369 -26.72 -2.64 -17.82
CA PHE A 369 -27.82 -1.99 -17.11
C PHE A 369 -29.03 -1.68 -18.00
N SER A 370 -28.88 -1.79 -19.32
CA SER A 370 -29.83 -1.20 -20.25
C SER A 370 -31.15 -1.96 -20.42
N ASP A 371 -31.30 -3.29 -20.27
CA ASP A 371 -32.53 -3.87 -20.83
C ASP A 371 -33.19 -5.12 -20.22
N GLU A 372 -32.60 -5.91 -19.34
CA GLU A 372 -33.34 -7.09 -18.87
C GLU A 372 -33.14 -7.43 -17.39
N VAL A 373 -34.20 -7.31 -16.60
CA VAL A 373 -34.28 -7.78 -15.18
C VAL A 373 -33.74 -9.21 -15.01
N LYS A 374 -33.87 -10.05 -16.03
CA LYS A 374 -33.38 -11.43 -16.02
C LYS A 374 -31.87 -11.50 -16.06
N VAL A 375 -31.18 -10.67 -16.87
CA VAL A 375 -29.72 -10.61 -16.98
C VAL A 375 -29.10 -10.10 -15.65
N LEU A 376 -29.68 -9.06 -15.07
CA LEU A 376 -29.27 -8.55 -13.77
C LEU A 376 -29.45 -9.59 -12.65
N GLY A 377 -30.55 -10.33 -12.67
CA GLY A 377 -30.80 -11.42 -11.71
C GLY A 377 -29.81 -12.58 -11.82
N GLU A 378 -29.41 -12.95 -13.04
CA GLU A 378 -28.39 -13.97 -13.29
C GLU A 378 -27.00 -13.49 -12.85
N LEU A 379 -26.63 -12.24 -13.14
CA LEU A 379 -25.39 -11.62 -12.69
C LEU A 379 -25.30 -11.56 -11.16
N GLN A 380 -26.36 -11.07 -10.50
CA GLN A 380 -26.45 -11.02 -9.05
C GLN A 380 -26.26 -12.40 -8.40
N ARG A 381 -26.92 -13.43 -8.95
CA ARG A 381 -26.80 -14.80 -8.48
C ARG A 381 -25.37 -15.32 -8.66
N ARG A 382 -24.75 -15.11 -9.83
CA ARG A 382 -23.36 -15.51 -10.13
C ARG A 382 -22.38 -14.87 -9.15
N ILE A 383 -22.48 -13.56 -8.91
CA ILE A 383 -21.66 -12.84 -7.94
C ILE A 383 -21.83 -13.44 -6.55
N LYS A 384 -23.08 -13.64 -6.12
CA LYS A 384 -23.37 -14.20 -4.81
C LYS A 384 -22.78 -15.60 -4.62
N GLU A 385 -22.97 -16.50 -5.59
CA GLU A 385 -22.43 -17.86 -5.52
C GLU A 385 -20.90 -17.87 -5.41
N GLN A 386 -20.21 -17.02 -6.15
CA GLN A 386 -18.75 -16.93 -6.10
C GLN A 386 -18.25 -16.30 -4.80
N ILE A 387 -18.89 -15.26 -4.30
CA ILE A 387 -18.55 -14.66 -3.01
C ILE A 387 -18.77 -15.66 -1.87
N ASP A 388 -19.92 -16.35 -1.84
CA ASP A 388 -20.23 -17.33 -0.82
C ASP A 388 -19.22 -18.51 -0.83
N ALA A 389 -18.76 -18.92 -2.02
CA ALA A 389 -17.75 -19.97 -2.17
C ALA A 389 -16.39 -19.58 -1.60
N VAL A 390 -15.98 -18.32 -1.75
CA VAL A 390 -14.67 -17.82 -1.26
C VAL A 390 -14.72 -17.47 0.23
N LEU A 391 -15.81 -16.83 0.69
CA LEU A 391 -15.90 -16.34 2.06
C LEU A 391 -16.35 -17.40 3.07
N SER A 392 -17.01 -18.48 2.63
CA SER A 392 -17.72 -19.44 3.51
C SER A 392 -18.77 -18.77 4.43
N VAL A 393 -19.18 -17.55 4.12
CA VAL A 393 -20.22 -16.77 4.81
C VAL A 393 -21.17 -16.23 3.76
N GLY A 394 -22.47 -16.40 3.98
CA GLY A 394 -23.49 -15.86 3.08
C GLY A 394 -23.46 -14.33 3.07
N ALA A 395 -23.17 -13.73 1.93
CA ALA A 395 -23.24 -12.30 1.68
C ALA A 395 -24.51 -11.94 0.89
N LYS A 396 -25.11 -10.80 1.21
CA LYS A 396 -26.14 -10.19 0.37
C LYS A 396 -25.44 -9.40 -0.74
N VAL A 397 -25.79 -9.63 -1.98
CA VAL A 397 -25.29 -8.85 -3.12
C VAL A 397 -26.40 -7.93 -3.60
N THR A 398 -26.10 -6.66 -3.76
CA THR A 398 -27.02 -5.64 -4.29
C THR A 398 -26.36 -4.96 -5.48
N LEU A 399 -26.94 -5.14 -6.65
CA LEU A 399 -26.51 -4.42 -7.84
C LEU A 399 -27.02 -2.99 -7.78
N VAL A 400 -26.17 -2.04 -8.11
CA VAL A 400 -26.50 -0.62 -8.15
C VAL A 400 -26.17 -0.04 -9.53
N GLU A 401 -26.84 1.04 -9.87
CA GLU A 401 -26.62 1.74 -11.14
C GLU A 401 -25.20 2.27 -11.26
N PRO A 402 -24.65 2.38 -12.48
CA PRO A 402 -23.40 3.06 -12.72
C PRO A 402 -23.36 4.45 -12.06
N LYS A 403 -22.24 4.83 -11.48
CA LYS A 403 -22.03 6.12 -10.78
C LYS A 403 -22.81 6.31 -9.46
N THR A 404 -23.40 5.27 -8.91
CA THR A 404 -24.04 5.29 -7.59
C THR A 404 -23.02 5.35 -6.45
N ILE A 405 -21.90 4.65 -6.59
CA ILE A 405 -20.83 4.64 -5.59
C ILE A 405 -19.89 5.83 -5.83
N GLU A 406 -19.64 6.61 -4.80
CA GLU A 406 -18.80 7.79 -4.89
C GLU A 406 -17.38 7.45 -5.37
N ARG A 407 -16.91 8.18 -6.38
CA ARG A 407 -15.56 8.02 -6.92
C ARG A 407 -14.53 8.61 -5.97
N SER A 408 -13.57 7.81 -5.55
CA SER A 408 -12.46 8.29 -4.73
C SER A 408 -11.37 8.91 -5.59
N MET A 409 -10.96 10.12 -5.25
CA MET A 409 -9.81 10.79 -5.86
C MET A 409 -8.49 10.43 -5.14
N GLY A 410 -8.55 9.49 -4.21
CA GLY A 410 -7.45 8.97 -3.43
C GLY A 410 -7.72 7.51 -3.10
N LYS A 411 -7.40 7.07 -1.86
CA LYS A 411 -7.68 5.71 -1.40
C LYS A 411 -9.18 5.43 -1.37
N ALA A 412 -9.63 4.40 -2.07
CA ALA A 412 -11.05 4.02 -2.10
C ALA A 412 -11.53 3.51 -0.74
N LYS A 413 -12.68 3.99 -0.28
CA LYS A 413 -13.33 3.50 0.94
C LYS A 413 -14.23 2.32 0.60
N ARG A 414 -13.66 1.13 0.57
CA ARG A 414 -14.35 -0.12 0.18
C ARG A 414 -15.18 -0.72 1.30
N LEU A 415 -14.84 -0.47 2.57
CA LEU A 415 -15.50 -1.04 3.74
C LEU A 415 -16.23 0.02 4.56
N ILE A 416 -17.50 -0.27 4.87
CA ILE A 416 -18.34 0.47 5.81
C ILE A 416 -18.80 -0.50 6.89
N ASP A 417 -18.22 -0.43 8.07
CA ASP A 417 -18.70 -1.18 9.25
C ASP A 417 -19.71 -0.32 10.02
N LYS A 418 -20.97 -0.73 10.01
CA LYS A 418 -22.08 -0.07 10.72
C LYS A 418 -22.37 -0.68 12.09
N ARG A 419 -21.63 -1.72 12.49
CA ARG A 419 -21.82 -2.41 13.79
C ARG A 419 -21.36 -1.59 14.96
N ILE A 420 -21.05 -0.36 14.79
CA ILE A 420 -20.53 0.53 15.82
C ILE A 420 -21.66 0.89 16.79
N LEU A 421 -21.66 0.57 17.97
CA LEU A 421 -20.68 0.59 19.06
C LEU A 421 -21.00 1.75 19.95
#